data_d7a0a9e84bf826dc8b76d556c14e0348
#
_entry.id   d7a0a9e84bf826dc8b76d556c14e0348
#
_cell.length_a   1.000
_cell.length_b   1.000
_cell.length_c   1.000
_cell.angle_alpha   90.00
_cell.angle_beta   90.00
_cell.angle_gamma   90.00
#
_symmetry.space_group_name_H-M   'P 1'
#
loop_
_entity.id
_entity.type
_entity.pdbx_description
1 polymer ?
#
loop_
_entity_poly.entity_id
_entity_poly.type
_entity_poly.pdbx_seq_one_letter_code
_entity_poly.pdbx_strand_id
1 'polypeptide(L)'
;MSNKLSLKQIWVNPSSRFVLLFGGVFLLLYYFNIFFMGITAPGNHYSSFLDENLNYIRGLRTTLLSASAYLLRGQGYSVFTSEFTLHAYNVGGINVVYTCLGFGVMSFFTAFVIAWPGKSIKNKFLFLVFGLLGIQLLNLARFILITLYWKKTALPFQMDHHTLFNSILYAVLLAALYFWTSHNPQKPIINKPIAV
;
A
#
# COMPACT_ATOMS: atom_id res chain seq x y z
N MET A 1 29.09 -4.79 31.42
CA MET A 1 29.17 -6.04 30.62
C MET A 1 28.32 -5.86 29.37
N SER A 2 28.94 -5.54 28.25
CA SER A 2 28.27 -5.35 26.97
C SER A 2 27.98 -6.74 26.36
N ASN A 3 26.72 -7.16 26.41
CA ASN A 3 26.27 -8.40 25.81
C ASN A 3 26.19 -8.17 24.29
N LYS A 4 27.31 -8.37 23.57
CA LYS A 4 27.32 -8.38 22.09
C LYS A 4 26.51 -9.58 21.65
N LEU A 5 25.21 -9.35 21.35
CA LEU A 5 24.37 -10.34 20.70
C LEU A 5 25.05 -10.78 19.39
N SER A 6 25.50 -12.03 19.34
CA SER A 6 26.09 -12.61 18.13
C SER A 6 25.04 -12.56 17.01
N LEU A 7 25.44 -12.18 15.78
CA LEU A 7 24.57 -12.19 14.60
C LEU A 7 23.82 -13.53 14.44
N LYS A 8 24.46 -14.66 14.79
CA LYS A 8 23.80 -15.98 14.83
C LYS A 8 22.62 -16.05 15.80
N GLN A 9 22.72 -15.42 16.99
CA GLN A 9 21.62 -15.41 17.98
C GLN A 9 20.43 -14.58 17.52
N ILE A 10 20.68 -13.50 16.79
CA ILE A 10 19.62 -12.66 16.19
C ILE A 10 18.82 -13.44 15.14
N TRP A 11 19.48 -14.23 14.29
CA TRP A 11 18.83 -15.05 13.27
C TRP A 11 18.09 -16.27 13.81
N VAL A 12 18.47 -16.77 14.95
CA VAL A 12 17.82 -17.93 15.63
C VAL A 12 16.51 -17.50 16.29
N ASN A 13 16.39 -16.24 16.75
CA ASN A 13 15.16 -15.76 17.38
C ASN A 13 14.10 -15.39 16.31
N PRO A 14 12.94 -16.09 16.27
CA PRO A 14 11.89 -15.84 15.27
C PRO A 14 11.40 -14.38 15.22
N SER A 15 11.29 -13.74 16.39
CA SER A 15 10.85 -12.35 16.48
C SER A 15 11.86 -11.36 15.88
N SER A 16 13.16 -11.56 16.18
CA SER A 16 14.23 -10.73 15.62
C SER A 16 14.33 -10.89 14.11
N ARG A 17 14.22 -12.13 13.64
CA ARG A 17 14.20 -12.45 12.20
C ARG A 17 13.03 -11.76 11.49
N PHE A 18 11.83 -11.80 12.09
CA PHE A 18 10.66 -11.11 11.54
C PHE A 18 10.92 -9.61 11.43
N VAL A 19 11.37 -8.95 12.50
CA VAL A 19 11.62 -7.50 12.50
C VAL A 19 12.66 -7.10 11.46
N LEU A 20 13.76 -7.85 11.35
CA LEU A 20 14.80 -7.54 10.37
C LEU A 20 14.34 -7.76 8.93
N LEU A 21 13.62 -8.84 8.64
CA LEU A 21 13.07 -9.10 7.31
C LEU A 21 12.00 -8.06 6.95
N PHE A 22 11.09 -7.78 7.88
CA PHE A 22 10.05 -6.78 7.67
C PHE A 22 10.66 -5.40 7.41
N GLY A 23 11.54 -4.93 8.29
CA GLY A 23 12.19 -3.63 8.15
C GLY A 23 13.03 -3.54 6.87
N GLY A 24 13.85 -4.56 6.57
CA GLY A 24 14.68 -4.58 5.38
C GLY A 24 13.87 -4.56 4.08
N VAL A 25 12.85 -5.42 3.97
CA VAL A 25 11.97 -5.46 2.79
C VAL A 25 11.14 -4.19 2.67
N PHE A 26 10.61 -3.67 3.78
CA PHE A 26 9.85 -2.42 3.77
C PHE A 26 10.69 -1.25 3.27
N LEU A 27 11.87 -1.04 3.85
CA LEU A 27 12.77 0.05 3.45
C LEU A 27 13.22 -0.10 1.99
N LEU A 28 13.55 -1.33 1.56
CA LEU A 28 13.91 -1.60 0.17
C LEU A 28 12.78 -1.18 -0.79
N LEU A 29 11.55 -1.66 -0.55
CA LEU A 29 10.41 -1.36 -1.43
C LEU A 29 10.04 0.13 -1.37
N TYR A 30 10.04 0.73 -0.18
CA TYR A 30 9.68 2.12 0.01
C TYR A 30 10.65 3.07 -0.70
N TYR A 31 11.94 2.91 -0.47
CA TYR A 31 12.96 3.74 -1.11
C TYR A 31 13.12 3.44 -2.60
N PHE A 32 12.91 2.18 -3.02
CA PHE A 32 12.88 1.84 -4.44
C PHE A 32 11.77 2.61 -5.18
N ASN A 33 10.56 2.67 -4.63
CA ASN A 33 9.46 3.42 -5.23
C ASN A 33 9.75 4.93 -5.30
N ILE A 34 10.36 5.51 -4.24
CA ILE A 34 10.75 6.93 -4.23
C ILE A 34 11.83 7.20 -5.28
N PHE A 35 12.86 6.35 -5.34
CA PHE A 35 13.93 6.44 -6.32
C PHE A 35 13.37 6.34 -7.74
N PHE A 36 12.50 5.35 -8.00
CA PHE A 36 11.89 5.15 -9.31
C PHE A 36 11.03 6.36 -9.72
N MET A 37 10.27 6.94 -8.81
CA MET A 37 9.56 8.18 -9.06
C MET A 37 10.52 9.32 -9.42
N GLY A 38 11.66 9.42 -8.74
CA GLY A 38 12.66 10.47 -8.99
C GLY A 38 13.28 10.39 -10.38
N ILE A 39 13.49 9.19 -10.93
CA ILE A 39 14.07 9.00 -12.27
C ILE A 39 13.03 9.03 -13.39
N THR A 40 11.74 8.91 -13.09
CA THR A 40 10.63 8.99 -14.06
C THR A 40 9.87 10.32 -14.00
N ALA A 41 10.19 11.19 -13.06
CA ALA A 41 9.68 12.56 -13.02
C ALA A 41 10.67 13.51 -13.71
N PRO A 42 10.19 14.53 -14.46
CA PRO A 42 11.07 15.53 -15.07
C PRO A 42 11.99 16.20 -14.04
N GLY A 43 13.30 16.11 -14.24
CA GLY A 43 14.32 16.64 -13.33
C GLY A 43 15.75 16.23 -13.74
N ASN A 44 16.75 16.45 -12.84
CA ASN A 44 18.16 16.26 -13.15
C ASN A 44 18.58 14.81 -13.52
N HIS A 45 17.82 13.81 -13.12
CA HIS A 45 18.11 12.39 -13.36
C HIS A 45 17.02 11.68 -14.17
N TYR A 46 16.27 12.43 -14.99
CA TYR A 46 15.19 11.92 -15.79
C TYR A 46 15.64 10.91 -16.86
N SER A 47 14.98 9.76 -16.92
CA SER A 47 15.16 8.74 -17.95
C SER A 47 13.89 8.61 -18.77
N SER A 48 13.92 9.13 -20.01
CA SER A 48 12.77 9.07 -20.94
C SER A 48 12.38 7.63 -21.28
N PHE A 49 13.35 6.74 -21.43
CA PHE A 49 13.09 5.32 -21.68
C PHE A 49 12.26 4.66 -20.57
N LEU A 50 12.59 4.92 -19.28
CA LEU A 50 11.85 4.37 -18.15
C LEU A 50 10.48 5.01 -18.02
N ASP A 51 10.36 6.30 -18.26
CA ASP A 51 9.06 6.99 -18.18
C ASP A 51 8.10 6.53 -19.28
N GLU A 52 8.57 6.35 -20.50
CA GLU A 52 7.72 5.97 -21.62
C GLU A 52 7.32 4.48 -21.60
N ASN A 53 8.24 3.58 -21.20
CA ASN A 53 8.04 2.15 -21.37
C ASN A 53 7.74 1.38 -20.09
N LEU A 54 8.23 1.85 -18.93
CA LEU A 54 8.20 1.08 -17.69
C LEU A 54 7.62 1.85 -16.50
N ASN A 55 7.01 3.03 -16.72
CA ASN A 55 6.47 3.84 -15.64
C ASN A 55 5.19 3.25 -15.05
N TYR A 56 5.36 2.26 -14.15
CA TYR A 56 4.25 1.63 -13.45
C TYR A 56 3.51 2.60 -12.51
N ILE A 57 4.15 3.69 -12.05
CA ILE A 57 3.52 4.72 -11.22
C ILE A 57 2.50 5.49 -12.05
N ARG A 58 2.88 5.91 -13.27
CA ARG A 58 1.98 6.52 -14.25
C ARG A 58 0.88 5.54 -14.65
N GLY A 59 1.22 4.29 -14.94
CA GLY A 59 0.26 3.23 -15.27
C GLY A 59 -0.81 3.04 -14.21
N LEU A 60 -0.41 2.92 -12.93
CA LEU A 60 -1.35 2.80 -11.81
C LEU A 60 -2.23 4.05 -11.68
N ARG A 61 -1.65 5.25 -11.74
CA ARG A 61 -2.40 6.52 -11.67
C ARG A 61 -3.44 6.61 -12.79
N THR A 62 -3.04 6.37 -14.03
CA THR A 62 -3.94 6.43 -15.19
C THR A 62 -5.06 5.41 -15.08
N THR A 63 -4.75 4.19 -14.64
CA THR A 63 -5.76 3.13 -14.42
C THR A 63 -6.79 3.55 -13.37
N LEU A 64 -6.35 4.07 -12.23
CA LEU A 64 -7.25 4.52 -11.17
C LEU A 64 -8.11 5.73 -11.59
N LEU A 65 -7.51 6.70 -12.28
CA LEU A 65 -8.25 7.85 -12.81
C LEU A 65 -9.29 7.43 -13.86
N SER A 66 -8.91 6.55 -14.79
CA SER A 66 -9.80 6.05 -15.84
C SER A 66 -10.94 5.20 -15.27
N ALA A 67 -10.63 4.33 -14.31
CA ALA A 67 -11.64 3.52 -13.63
C ALA A 67 -12.61 4.41 -12.83
N SER A 68 -12.12 5.42 -12.12
CA SER A 68 -12.96 6.39 -11.41
C SER A 68 -13.87 7.16 -12.37
N ALA A 69 -13.32 7.63 -13.49
CA ALA A 69 -14.09 8.35 -14.50
C ALA A 69 -15.15 7.46 -15.14
N TYR A 70 -14.83 6.19 -15.43
CA TYR A 70 -15.79 5.23 -15.97
C TYR A 70 -16.98 5.01 -15.02
N LEU A 71 -16.70 4.79 -13.73
CA LEU A 71 -17.74 4.59 -12.72
C LEU A 71 -18.60 5.85 -12.51
N LEU A 72 -18.00 7.04 -12.50
CA LEU A 72 -18.72 8.30 -12.37
C LEU A 72 -19.59 8.59 -13.61
N ARG A 73 -19.08 8.32 -14.81
CA ARG A 73 -19.87 8.46 -16.05
C ARG A 73 -21.05 7.49 -16.06
N GLY A 74 -20.86 6.26 -15.58
CA GLY A 74 -21.94 5.27 -15.41
C GLY A 74 -23.03 5.73 -14.43
N GLN A 75 -22.72 6.64 -13.51
CA GLN A 75 -23.68 7.28 -12.60
C GLN A 75 -24.31 8.57 -13.18
N GLY A 76 -24.00 8.93 -14.43
CA GLY A 76 -24.57 10.10 -15.11
C GLY A 76 -23.78 11.40 -14.95
N TYR A 77 -22.58 11.37 -14.34
CA TYR A 77 -21.75 12.57 -14.21
C TYR A 77 -20.95 12.84 -15.49
N SER A 78 -20.87 14.10 -15.91
CA SER A 78 -19.94 14.53 -16.95
C SER A 78 -18.54 14.68 -16.34
N VAL A 79 -17.59 13.83 -16.75
CA VAL A 79 -16.27 13.74 -16.14
C VAL A 79 -15.16 14.00 -17.16
N PHE A 80 -14.25 14.89 -16.81
CA PHE A 80 -12.99 15.14 -17.49
C PHE A 80 -11.83 14.57 -16.68
N THR A 81 -10.86 13.96 -17.35
CA THR A 81 -9.62 13.46 -16.76
C THR A 81 -8.41 14.01 -17.49
N SER A 82 -7.36 14.37 -16.76
CA SER A 82 -6.03 14.62 -17.29
C SER A 82 -5.04 13.60 -16.71
N GLU A 83 -3.74 13.80 -16.95
CA GLU A 83 -2.71 12.92 -16.40
C GLU A 83 -2.74 12.85 -14.85
N PHE A 84 -3.10 13.95 -14.18
CA PHE A 84 -3.07 14.05 -12.71
C PHE A 84 -4.44 14.37 -12.10
N THR A 85 -5.45 14.72 -12.90
CA THR A 85 -6.70 15.24 -12.37
C THR A 85 -7.91 14.43 -12.80
N LEU A 86 -8.89 14.36 -11.92
CA LEU A 86 -10.23 13.87 -12.18
C LEU A 86 -11.20 14.98 -11.76
N HIS A 87 -12.06 15.44 -12.68
CA HIS A 87 -12.99 16.52 -12.44
C HIS A 87 -14.39 16.15 -12.92
N ALA A 88 -15.37 16.21 -12.02
CA ALA A 88 -16.80 16.08 -12.35
C ALA A 88 -17.43 17.46 -12.44
N TYR A 89 -18.04 17.79 -13.59
CA TYR A 89 -18.64 19.11 -13.84
C TYR A 89 -19.72 19.42 -12.79
N ASN A 90 -19.70 20.66 -12.28
CA ASN A 90 -20.61 21.18 -11.25
C ASN A 90 -20.61 20.44 -9.91
N VAL A 91 -19.69 19.50 -9.70
CA VAL A 91 -19.61 18.70 -8.48
C VAL A 91 -18.30 18.95 -7.74
N GLY A 92 -17.17 18.56 -8.33
CA GLY A 92 -15.85 18.70 -7.72
C GLY A 92 -14.77 18.01 -8.51
N GLY A 93 -13.56 17.99 -7.94
CA GLY A 93 -12.43 17.31 -8.57
C GLY A 93 -11.29 17.06 -7.59
N ILE A 94 -10.39 16.18 -8.00
CA ILE A 94 -9.19 15.81 -7.24
C ILE A 94 -7.95 15.93 -8.11
N ASN A 95 -6.82 16.21 -7.45
CA ASN A 95 -5.50 16.10 -8.05
C ASN A 95 -4.78 14.88 -7.40
N VAL A 96 -4.40 13.91 -8.23
CA VAL A 96 -3.82 12.64 -7.79
C VAL A 96 -2.30 12.71 -7.89
N VAL A 97 -1.67 12.98 -6.77
CA VAL A 97 -0.21 12.97 -6.61
C VAL A 97 0.29 11.58 -6.17
N TYR A 98 1.59 11.36 -6.19
CA TYR A 98 2.24 10.09 -5.83
C TYR A 98 1.76 9.52 -4.49
N THR A 99 1.64 10.37 -3.46
CA THR A 99 1.18 9.96 -2.12
C THR A 99 -0.24 9.42 -2.09
N CYS A 100 -1.06 9.77 -3.09
CA CYS A 100 -2.44 9.28 -3.21
C CYS A 100 -2.54 7.86 -3.76
N LEU A 101 -1.47 7.32 -4.35
CA LEU A 101 -1.46 6.00 -4.98
C LEU A 101 -1.25 4.85 -4.00
N GLY A 102 -0.87 5.16 -2.75
CA GLY A 102 -0.75 4.16 -1.68
C GLY A 102 0.50 3.28 -1.73
N PHE A 103 1.56 3.68 -2.44
CA PHE A 103 2.80 2.89 -2.54
C PHE A 103 3.45 2.60 -1.19
N GLY A 104 3.40 3.55 -0.24
CA GLY A 104 3.89 3.32 1.12
C GLY A 104 3.13 2.21 1.85
N VAL A 105 1.80 2.23 1.74
CA VAL A 105 0.93 1.20 2.34
C VAL A 105 1.13 -0.15 1.67
N MET A 106 1.26 -0.19 0.34
CA MET A 106 1.55 -1.43 -0.41
C MET A 106 2.92 -2.00 -0.03
N SER A 107 3.93 -1.16 0.14
CA SER A 107 5.27 -1.56 0.59
C SER A 107 5.23 -2.16 2.00
N PHE A 108 4.51 -1.50 2.92
CA PHE A 108 4.31 -2.00 4.29
C PHE A 108 3.59 -3.36 4.29
N PHE A 109 2.47 -3.46 3.59
CA PHE A 109 1.67 -4.67 3.50
C PHE A 109 2.48 -5.84 2.91
N THR A 110 3.17 -5.59 1.79
CA THR A 110 4.01 -6.59 1.12
C THR A 110 5.13 -7.08 2.03
N ALA A 111 5.84 -6.17 2.68
CA ALA A 111 6.91 -6.50 3.61
C ALA A 111 6.41 -7.33 4.79
N PHE A 112 5.24 -6.98 5.34
CA PHE A 112 4.63 -7.73 6.44
C PHE A 112 4.28 -9.16 6.04
N VAL A 113 3.61 -9.33 4.90
CA VAL A 113 3.21 -10.66 4.40
C VAL A 113 4.42 -11.54 4.09
N ILE A 114 5.47 -10.97 3.48
CA ILE A 114 6.71 -11.71 3.19
C ILE A 114 7.40 -12.15 4.48
N ALA A 115 7.55 -11.22 5.44
CA ALA A 115 8.28 -11.48 6.68
C ALA A 115 7.54 -12.41 7.65
N TRP A 116 6.20 -12.48 7.58
CA TRP A 116 5.41 -13.24 8.55
C TRP A 116 5.76 -14.73 8.55
N PRO A 117 6.13 -15.32 9.70
CA PRO A 117 6.51 -16.73 9.79
C PRO A 117 5.28 -17.66 9.73
N GLY A 118 5.50 -18.93 9.39
CA GLY A 118 4.52 -20.02 9.58
C GLY A 118 3.39 -20.14 8.58
N LYS A 119 3.28 -19.24 7.60
CA LYS A 119 2.32 -19.38 6.50
C LYS A 119 2.99 -19.98 5.26
N SER A 120 2.25 -20.84 4.54
CA SER A 120 2.74 -21.40 3.27
C SER A 120 2.91 -20.30 2.22
N ILE A 121 3.82 -20.49 1.28
CA ILE A 121 4.08 -19.54 0.18
C ILE A 121 2.81 -19.27 -0.61
N LYS A 122 1.99 -20.29 -0.88
CA LYS A 122 0.72 -20.17 -1.58
C LYS A 122 -0.24 -19.23 -0.83
N ASN A 123 -0.38 -19.40 0.48
CA ASN A 123 -1.27 -18.53 1.29
C ASN A 123 -0.75 -17.08 1.35
N LYS A 124 0.56 -16.90 1.43
CA LYS A 124 1.17 -15.56 1.36
C LYS A 124 0.89 -14.89 0.02
N PHE A 125 1.10 -15.61 -1.07
CA PHE A 125 0.87 -15.10 -2.42
C PHE A 125 -0.59 -14.71 -2.65
N LEU A 126 -1.54 -15.58 -2.29
CA LEU A 126 -2.96 -15.28 -2.41
C LEU A 126 -3.35 -14.05 -1.58
N PHE A 127 -2.91 -14.01 -0.31
CA PHE A 127 -3.22 -12.87 0.56
C PHE A 127 -2.57 -11.57 0.06
N LEU A 128 -1.36 -11.65 -0.50
CA LEU A 128 -0.68 -10.51 -1.10
C LEU A 128 -1.46 -9.97 -2.31
N VAL A 129 -1.84 -10.82 -3.24
CA VAL A 129 -2.60 -10.40 -4.44
C VAL A 129 -3.93 -9.77 -4.06
N PHE A 130 -4.74 -10.46 -3.25
CA PHE A 130 -6.05 -9.93 -2.85
C PHE A 130 -5.93 -8.69 -1.96
N GLY A 131 -4.92 -8.61 -1.12
CA GLY A 131 -4.68 -7.44 -0.27
C GLY A 131 -4.25 -6.21 -1.09
N LEU A 132 -3.34 -6.37 -2.05
CA LEU A 132 -2.94 -5.28 -2.94
C LEU A 132 -4.12 -4.79 -3.80
N LEU A 133 -4.94 -5.71 -4.34
CA LEU A 133 -6.17 -5.36 -5.04
C LEU A 133 -7.16 -4.62 -4.12
N GLY A 134 -7.34 -5.09 -2.88
CA GLY A 134 -8.20 -4.45 -1.89
C GLY A 134 -7.74 -3.03 -1.56
N ILE A 135 -6.44 -2.78 -1.40
CA ILE A 135 -5.87 -1.45 -1.19
C ILE A 135 -6.22 -0.53 -2.37
N GLN A 136 -6.10 -1.02 -3.62
CA GLN A 136 -6.41 -0.20 -4.80
C GLN A 136 -7.92 0.04 -4.97
N LEU A 137 -8.77 -0.91 -4.60
CA LEU A 137 -10.22 -0.71 -4.57
C LEU A 137 -10.63 0.35 -3.54
N LEU A 138 -9.99 0.38 -2.38
CA LEU A 138 -10.19 1.45 -1.40
C LEU A 138 -9.71 2.81 -1.91
N ASN A 139 -8.59 2.85 -2.63
CA ASN A 139 -8.11 4.08 -3.28
C ASN A 139 -9.09 4.56 -4.36
N LEU A 140 -9.64 3.64 -5.16
CA LEU A 140 -10.65 3.94 -6.18
C LEU A 140 -11.92 4.54 -5.54
N ALA A 141 -12.43 3.90 -4.48
CA ALA A 141 -13.56 4.41 -3.71
C ALA A 141 -13.27 5.80 -3.12
N ARG A 142 -12.06 6.00 -2.58
CA ARG A 142 -11.59 7.30 -2.09
C ARG A 142 -11.66 8.37 -3.18
N PHE A 143 -11.17 8.11 -4.39
CA PHE A 143 -11.17 9.09 -5.48
C PHE A 143 -12.59 9.52 -5.85
N ILE A 144 -13.50 8.55 -5.95
CA ILE A 144 -14.92 8.80 -6.23
C ILE A 144 -15.56 9.62 -5.12
N LEU A 145 -15.38 9.21 -3.86
CA LEU A 145 -15.99 9.88 -2.70
C LEU A 145 -15.47 11.32 -2.54
N ILE A 146 -14.17 11.57 -2.72
CA ILE A 146 -13.62 12.91 -2.65
C ILE A 146 -14.18 13.76 -3.80
N THR A 147 -14.23 13.22 -5.02
CA THR A 147 -14.76 13.97 -6.18
C THR A 147 -16.22 14.37 -5.98
N LEU A 148 -17.07 13.50 -5.42
CA LEU A 148 -18.50 13.75 -5.28
C LEU A 148 -18.88 14.56 -4.04
N TYR A 149 -18.25 14.30 -2.91
CA TYR A 149 -18.77 14.77 -1.62
C TYR A 149 -17.84 15.75 -0.89
N TRP A 150 -16.58 15.89 -1.31
CA TRP A 150 -15.64 16.73 -0.58
C TRP A 150 -15.76 18.21 -0.98
N LYS A 151 -16.62 18.94 -0.24
CA LYS A 151 -16.64 20.41 -0.26
C LYS A 151 -15.74 20.92 0.87
N LYS A 152 -14.81 21.83 0.56
CA LYS A 152 -13.80 22.37 1.51
C LYS A 152 -14.35 22.98 2.81
N THR A 153 -15.67 23.15 2.94
CA THR A 153 -16.35 23.88 4.02
C THR A 153 -17.17 22.99 4.97
N ALA A 154 -17.19 21.66 4.82
CA ALA A 154 -18.28 20.86 5.38
C ALA A 154 -17.94 19.98 6.60
N LEU A 155 -16.70 19.90 7.09
CA LEU A 155 -16.42 19.10 8.27
C LEU A 155 -16.14 19.99 9.50
N PRO A 156 -16.84 19.75 10.64
CA PRO A 156 -16.69 20.54 11.88
C PRO A 156 -15.32 20.42 12.54
N PHE A 157 -14.46 19.49 12.10
CA PHE A 157 -13.15 19.17 12.72
C PHE A 157 -11.95 19.58 11.89
N GLN A 158 -12.02 20.42 10.86
CA GLN A 158 -10.86 20.79 10.03
C GLN A 158 -9.96 19.60 9.60
N MET A 159 -10.50 18.36 9.62
CA MET A 159 -9.76 17.18 9.21
C MET A 159 -9.57 17.19 7.69
N ASP A 160 -8.32 17.15 7.27
CA ASP A 160 -8.00 16.95 5.86
C ASP A 160 -8.51 15.58 5.38
N HIS A 161 -9.09 15.56 4.17
CA HIS A 161 -9.57 14.32 3.54
C HIS A 161 -8.47 13.24 3.46
N HIS A 162 -7.22 13.63 3.34
CA HIS A 162 -6.09 12.69 3.34
C HIS A 162 -6.00 11.93 4.67
N THR A 163 -6.12 12.64 5.78
CA THR A 163 -6.03 12.04 7.13
C THR A 163 -7.20 11.09 7.39
N LEU A 164 -8.42 11.48 7.05
CA LEU A 164 -9.60 10.64 7.26
C LEU A 164 -9.52 9.33 6.48
N PHE A 165 -9.27 9.42 5.16
CA PHE A 165 -9.20 8.22 4.31
C PHE A 165 -8.00 7.35 4.62
N ASN A 166 -6.85 7.91 4.97
CA ASN A 166 -5.69 7.14 5.41
C ASN A 166 -5.99 6.39 6.71
N SER A 167 -6.69 7.00 7.66
CA SER A 167 -7.08 6.35 8.92
C SER A 167 -8.00 5.14 8.67
N ILE A 168 -8.99 5.29 7.78
CA ILE A 168 -9.87 4.18 7.37
C ILE A 168 -9.05 3.07 6.69
N LEU A 169 -8.17 3.42 5.75
CA LEU A 169 -7.33 2.46 5.06
C LEU A 169 -6.45 1.68 6.03
N TYR A 170 -5.81 2.37 6.98
CA TYR A 170 -4.98 1.71 8.00
C TYR A 170 -5.80 0.83 8.92
N ALA A 171 -6.99 1.25 9.35
CA ALA A 171 -7.86 0.43 10.19
C ALA A 171 -8.28 -0.87 9.47
N VAL A 172 -8.70 -0.77 8.20
CA VAL A 172 -9.05 -1.94 7.38
C VAL A 172 -7.85 -2.85 7.19
N LEU A 173 -6.67 -2.28 6.89
CA LEU A 173 -5.43 -3.03 6.71
C LEU A 173 -5.04 -3.79 7.98
N LEU A 174 -5.06 -3.13 9.13
CA LEU A 174 -4.72 -3.75 10.41
C LEU A 174 -5.72 -4.87 10.77
N ALA A 175 -7.01 -4.66 10.53
CA ALA A 175 -8.02 -5.70 10.71
C ALA A 175 -7.74 -6.91 9.79
N ALA A 176 -7.47 -6.69 8.51
CA ALA A 176 -7.15 -7.76 7.57
C ALA A 176 -5.89 -8.54 7.99
N LEU A 177 -4.84 -7.86 8.42
CA LEU A 177 -3.62 -8.48 8.93
C LEU A 177 -3.89 -9.27 10.20
N TYR A 178 -4.67 -8.73 11.14
CA TYR A 178 -5.04 -9.41 12.37
C TYR A 178 -5.81 -10.72 12.08
N PHE A 179 -6.86 -10.68 11.27
CA PHE A 179 -7.61 -11.89 10.91
C PHE A 179 -6.75 -12.91 10.18
N TRP A 180 -5.91 -12.46 9.24
CA TRP A 180 -5.04 -13.37 8.51
C TRP A 180 -3.97 -14.04 9.39
N THR A 181 -3.40 -13.31 10.34
CA THR A 181 -2.41 -13.86 11.29
C THR A 181 -3.03 -14.78 12.31
N SER A 182 -4.25 -14.47 12.80
CA SER A 182 -4.97 -15.26 13.80
C SER A 182 -5.51 -16.58 13.24
N HIS A 183 -5.79 -16.64 11.94
CA HIS A 183 -6.46 -17.78 11.28
C HIS A 183 -5.49 -18.92 10.92
N ASN A 184 -4.70 -19.38 11.76
CA ASN A 184 -3.87 -20.58 11.85
C ASN A 184 -2.74 -20.33 12.87
N PRO A 185 -3.02 -20.43 14.17
CA PRO A 185 -1.95 -20.41 15.14
C PRO A 185 -1.01 -21.57 14.81
N GLN A 186 0.28 -21.27 14.68
CA GLN A 186 1.30 -22.29 14.54
C GLN A 186 1.11 -23.31 15.66
N LYS A 187 1.00 -24.59 15.32
CA LYS A 187 1.14 -25.65 16.32
C LYS A 187 2.46 -25.38 17.05
N PRO A 188 2.47 -25.27 18.39
CA PRO A 188 3.71 -25.11 19.11
C PRO A 188 4.62 -26.27 18.70
N ILE A 189 5.86 -25.96 18.34
CA ILE A 189 6.90 -26.98 18.13
C ILE A 189 7.11 -27.60 19.50
N ILE A 190 6.40 -28.69 19.77
CA ILE A 190 6.65 -29.51 20.93
C ILE A 190 8.03 -30.07 20.67
N ASN A 191 9.05 -29.57 21.39
CA ASN A 191 10.38 -30.15 21.43
C ASN A 191 10.19 -31.63 21.82
N LYS A 192 10.38 -32.53 20.86
CA LYS A 192 10.50 -33.96 21.19
C LYS A 192 11.61 -34.06 22.21
N PRO A 193 11.38 -34.66 23.40
CA PRO A 193 12.45 -34.92 24.32
C PRO A 193 13.48 -35.82 23.59
N ILE A 194 14.74 -35.38 23.64
CA ILE A 194 15.85 -36.19 23.18
C ILE A 194 15.84 -37.44 24.05
N ALA A 195 15.49 -38.59 23.45
CA ALA A 195 15.64 -39.87 24.11
C ALA A 195 17.13 -40.07 24.37
N VAL A 196 17.48 -40.15 25.66
CA VAL A 196 18.81 -40.51 26.17
C VAL A 196 18.98 -42.01 26.02
#